data_b9f3e4a9771e8117ea1a5dfc02560fc9
#
_entry.id   b9f3e4a9771e8117ea1a5dfc02560fc9
#
_cell.length_a   1.000
_cell.length_b   1.000
_cell.length_c   1.000
_cell.angle_alpha   90.00
_cell.angle_beta   90.00
_cell.angle_gamma   90.00
#
_symmetry.space_group_name_H-M   'P 1'
#
loop_
_entity.id
_entity.type
_entity.pdbx_description
1 polymer ?
#
loop_
_entity_poly.entity_id
_entity_poly.type
_entity_poly.pdbx_seq_one_letter_code
_entity_poly.pdbx_strand_id
1 'polypeptide(L)'
;MPHRLPLILLVLACAALPATASAGLIALRIDFRADADAAPRLLTLRCGERVTGTVSHPAATCRRLQRLGPGAFRPTPPGTACTEIWGGPSTARITGIYFGRPLWVRLRLDNGCEIARWQRVSFLLPRPASPR
;
A
#
# COMPACT_ATOMS: atom_id res chain seq x y z
N MET A 1 -45.99 35.90 -46.81
CA MET A 1 -45.24 36.23 -45.54
C MET A 1 -44.71 34.92 -44.96
N PRO A 2 -43.43 34.62 -45.04
CA PRO A 2 -42.88 33.38 -44.50
C PRO A 2 -42.48 33.60 -43.05
N HIS A 3 -43.05 32.79 -42.15
CA HIS A 3 -42.67 32.72 -40.74
C HIS A 3 -41.29 32.05 -40.60
N ARG A 4 -40.34 32.81 -40.15
CA ARG A 4 -39.02 32.29 -39.76
C ARG A 4 -39.09 31.75 -38.31
N LEU A 5 -39.04 30.43 -38.15
CA LEU A 5 -38.79 29.81 -36.83
C LEU A 5 -37.33 29.97 -36.43
N PRO A 6 -37.03 30.40 -35.23
CA PRO A 6 -35.63 30.39 -34.73
C PRO A 6 -35.23 28.97 -34.29
N LEU A 7 -34.16 28.49 -34.88
CA LEU A 7 -33.50 27.25 -34.49
C LEU A 7 -32.79 27.47 -33.14
N ILE A 8 -33.34 26.94 -32.05
CA ILE A 8 -32.71 26.98 -30.75
C ILE A 8 -31.64 25.87 -30.73
N LEU A 9 -30.37 26.23 -30.84
CA LEU A 9 -29.24 25.35 -30.62
C LEU A 9 -29.15 25.05 -29.13
N LEU A 10 -29.55 23.83 -28.73
CA LEU A 10 -29.33 23.34 -27.38
C LEU A 10 -27.88 22.88 -27.27
N VAL A 11 -27.02 23.72 -26.69
CA VAL A 11 -25.62 23.38 -26.36
C VAL A 11 -25.64 22.50 -25.10
N LEU A 12 -25.47 21.20 -25.28
CA LEU A 12 -25.24 20.25 -24.18
C LEU A 12 -23.83 20.52 -23.62
N ALA A 13 -23.76 21.24 -22.52
CA ALA A 13 -22.53 21.37 -21.75
C ALA A 13 -22.28 20.04 -21.02
N CYS A 14 -21.38 19.21 -21.56
CA CYS A 14 -20.80 18.08 -20.84
C CYS A 14 -19.96 18.64 -19.66
N ALA A 15 -20.52 18.68 -18.48
CA ALA A 15 -19.77 18.93 -17.26
C ALA A 15 -18.86 17.73 -17.00
N ALA A 16 -17.57 17.84 -17.37
CA ALA A 16 -16.53 16.93 -16.95
C ALA A 16 -16.40 17.03 -15.42
N LEU A 17 -16.90 16.03 -14.70
CA LEU A 17 -16.67 15.91 -13.27
C LEU A 17 -15.15 15.72 -13.07
N PRO A 18 -14.49 16.53 -12.22
CA PRO A 18 -13.09 16.30 -11.92
C PRO A 18 -12.97 14.94 -11.24
N ALA A 19 -12.19 14.04 -11.83
CA ALA A 19 -11.78 12.79 -11.18
C ALA A 19 -10.87 13.17 -10.00
N THR A 20 -11.47 13.41 -8.82
CA THR A 20 -10.75 13.78 -7.62
C THR A 20 -9.92 12.59 -7.14
N ALA A 21 -8.66 12.68 -7.44
CA ALA A 21 -7.49 12.29 -6.66
C ALA A 21 -7.64 11.12 -5.66
N SER A 22 -7.74 9.89 -6.16
CA SER A 22 -7.38 8.69 -5.40
C SER A 22 -5.85 8.50 -5.28
N ALA A 23 -5.05 9.40 -5.86
CA ALA A 23 -3.59 9.29 -5.95
C ALA A 23 -2.86 9.24 -4.60
N GLY A 24 -3.47 9.78 -3.54
CA GLY A 24 -2.91 9.74 -2.20
C GLY A 24 -3.53 8.70 -1.25
N LEU A 25 -4.53 7.94 -1.71
CA LEU A 25 -5.22 6.99 -0.85
C LEU A 25 -4.32 5.79 -0.51
N ILE A 26 -4.15 5.57 0.78
CA ILE A 26 -3.51 4.38 1.33
C ILE A 26 -4.52 3.70 2.24
N ALA A 27 -4.86 2.45 1.94
CA ALA A 27 -5.73 1.61 2.75
C ALA A 27 -5.19 0.18 2.72
N LEU A 28 -4.54 -0.23 3.79
CA LEU A 28 -3.80 -1.50 3.86
C LEU A 28 -4.42 -2.44 4.89
N ARG A 29 -4.40 -3.70 4.55
CA ARG A 29 -4.59 -4.86 5.42
C ARG A 29 -3.29 -5.64 5.48
N ILE A 30 -2.85 -5.98 6.68
CA ILE A 30 -1.59 -6.68 6.92
C ILE A 30 -1.91 -7.95 7.72
N ASP A 31 -1.62 -9.10 7.13
CA ASP A 31 -1.68 -10.40 7.80
C ASP A 31 -0.24 -10.77 8.19
N PHE A 32 0.11 -10.60 9.45
CA PHE A 32 1.42 -10.92 10.02
C PHE A 32 1.39 -12.28 10.72
N ARG A 33 2.41 -13.10 10.49
CA ARG A 33 2.66 -14.35 11.21
C ARG A 33 4.05 -14.31 11.83
N ALA A 34 4.14 -14.62 13.11
CA ALA A 34 5.44 -14.71 13.81
C ALA A 34 6.27 -15.90 13.32
N ASP A 35 5.60 -17.03 13.01
CA ASP A 35 6.15 -18.23 12.41
C ASP A 35 5.11 -18.96 11.57
N ALA A 36 5.45 -20.12 11.00
CA ALA A 36 4.58 -20.87 10.11
C ALA A 36 3.30 -21.35 10.80
N ASP A 37 3.37 -21.74 12.07
CA ASP A 37 2.28 -22.31 12.85
C ASP A 37 1.49 -21.25 13.64
N ALA A 38 2.03 -20.02 13.73
CA ALA A 38 1.37 -18.94 14.45
C ALA A 38 0.08 -18.50 13.75
N ALA A 39 -0.96 -18.25 14.55
CA ALA A 39 -2.16 -17.59 14.06
C ALA A 39 -1.82 -16.21 13.46
N PRO A 40 -2.44 -15.83 12.32
CA PRO A 40 -2.18 -14.53 11.72
C PRO A 40 -2.68 -13.41 12.64
N ARG A 41 -1.83 -12.41 12.86
CA ARG A 41 -2.22 -11.14 13.48
C ARG A 41 -2.62 -10.17 12.38
N LEU A 42 -3.89 -9.78 12.40
CA LEU A 42 -4.42 -8.82 11.45
C LEU A 42 -4.17 -7.38 11.93
N LEU A 43 -3.58 -6.57 11.05
CA LEU A 43 -3.43 -5.13 11.26
C LEU A 43 -4.04 -4.39 10.07
N THR A 44 -4.49 -3.17 10.34
CA THR A 44 -5.08 -2.29 9.33
C THR A 44 -4.43 -0.91 9.41
N LEU A 45 -4.43 -0.20 8.27
CA LEU A 45 -4.02 1.19 8.20
C LEU A 45 -4.82 1.90 7.10
N ARG A 46 -5.35 3.05 7.41
CA ARG A 46 -5.99 3.93 6.45
C ARG A 46 -5.42 5.34 6.60
N CYS A 47 -4.86 5.87 5.52
CA CYS A 47 -4.35 7.23 5.44
C CYS A 47 -5.24 8.03 4.49
N GLY A 48 -5.78 9.13 4.95
CA GLY A 48 -6.68 10.02 4.22
C GLY A 48 -6.96 11.23 5.09
N GLU A 49 -8.10 11.87 4.94
CA GLU A 49 -8.53 12.98 5.80
C GLU A 49 -8.53 12.59 7.28
N ARG A 50 -8.93 11.35 7.56
CA ARG A 50 -8.81 10.74 8.89
C ARG A 50 -7.86 9.55 8.79
N VAL A 51 -6.90 9.53 9.70
CA VAL A 51 -6.00 8.39 9.85
C VAL A 51 -6.59 7.43 10.86
N THR A 52 -6.75 6.17 10.46
CA THR A 52 -7.23 5.08 11.32
C THR A 52 -6.40 3.81 11.11
N GLY A 53 -6.45 2.90 12.05
CA GLY A 53 -5.81 1.60 11.93
C GLY A 53 -5.33 1.03 13.25
N THR A 54 -4.86 -0.21 13.19
CA THR A 54 -4.35 -0.98 14.34
C THR A 54 -2.84 -1.17 14.31
N VAL A 55 -2.15 -0.65 13.28
CA VAL A 55 -0.68 -0.57 13.28
C VAL A 55 -0.19 0.34 14.39
N SER A 56 1.05 0.15 14.82
CA SER A 56 1.66 1.07 15.80
C SER A 56 1.78 2.47 15.21
N HIS A 57 1.33 3.49 15.96
CA HIS A 57 1.44 4.91 15.56
C HIS A 57 0.90 5.23 14.16
N PRO A 58 -0.40 5.04 13.86
CA PRO A 58 -0.95 5.13 12.50
C PRO A 58 -0.60 6.44 11.78
N ALA A 59 -0.69 7.58 12.46
CA ALA A 59 -0.37 8.88 11.85
C ALA A 59 1.11 9.01 11.45
N ALA A 60 2.04 8.56 12.28
CA ALA A 60 3.46 8.54 11.97
C ALA A 60 3.77 7.57 10.83
N THR A 61 3.11 6.42 10.83
CA THR A 61 3.20 5.40 9.78
C THR A 61 2.72 5.93 8.44
N CYS A 62 1.58 6.63 8.39
CA CYS A 62 1.09 7.28 7.17
C CYS A 62 2.11 8.30 6.63
N ARG A 63 2.64 9.18 7.47
CA ARG A 63 3.66 10.16 7.05
C ARG A 63 4.91 9.48 6.50
N ARG A 64 5.34 8.37 7.11
CA ARG A 64 6.52 7.63 6.63
C ARG A 64 6.27 6.95 5.29
N LEU A 65 5.11 6.33 5.08
CA LEU A 65 4.71 5.78 3.79
C LEU A 65 4.65 6.83 2.69
N GLN A 66 4.11 8.01 2.99
CA GLN A 66 4.05 9.12 2.05
C GLN A 66 5.46 9.57 1.63
N ARG A 67 6.40 9.66 2.58
CA ARG A 67 7.81 10.00 2.27
C ARG A 67 8.52 8.92 1.43
N LEU A 68 8.24 7.64 1.67
CA LEU A 68 8.79 6.54 0.87
C LEU A 68 8.20 6.49 -0.54
N GLY A 69 6.98 7.02 -0.70
CA GLY A 69 6.30 7.07 -1.99
C GLY A 69 5.90 5.70 -2.55
N PRO A 70 5.49 5.65 -3.83
CA PRO A 70 4.99 4.42 -4.46
C PRO A 70 5.98 3.25 -4.48
N GLY A 71 7.27 3.52 -4.34
CA GLY A 71 8.34 2.52 -4.37
C GLY A 71 8.57 1.75 -3.06
N ALA A 72 7.82 2.04 -1.97
CA ALA A 72 8.05 1.41 -0.67
C ALA A 72 8.03 -0.12 -0.71
N PHE A 73 7.15 -0.69 -1.51
CA PHE A 73 6.95 -2.14 -1.66
C PHE A 73 7.59 -2.74 -2.91
N ARG A 74 8.53 -2.02 -3.54
CA ARG A 74 9.18 -2.49 -4.76
C ARG A 74 9.83 -3.86 -4.54
N PRO A 75 9.62 -4.82 -5.46
CA PRO A 75 10.31 -6.11 -5.41
C PRO A 75 11.80 -5.95 -5.66
N THR A 76 12.57 -6.96 -5.29
CA THR A 76 13.97 -7.06 -5.69
C THR A 76 14.04 -7.23 -7.20
N PRO A 77 14.88 -6.44 -7.91
CA PRO A 77 15.02 -6.59 -9.35
C PRO A 77 15.47 -8.01 -9.74
N PRO A 78 14.99 -8.56 -10.86
CA PRO A 78 15.46 -9.84 -11.37
C PRO A 78 16.98 -9.84 -11.56
N GLY A 79 17.65 -10.98 -11.27
CA GLY A 79 19.10 -11.12 -11.41
C GLY A 79 19.93 -10.48 -10.29
N THR A 80 19.30 -9.88 -9.27
CA THR A 80 20.04 -9.36 -8.11
C THR A 80 20.62 -10.51 -7.31
N ALA A 81 21.92 -10.46 -7.03
CA ALA A 81 22.56 -11.39 -6.10
C ALA A 81 22.13 -11.07 -4.67
N CYS A 82 21.57 -12.04 -3.99
CA CYS A 82 21.13 -11.92 -2.60
C CYS A 82 21.97 -12.82 -1.71
N THR A 83 22.36 -12.34 -0.54
CA THR A 83 23.03 -13.19 0.46
C THR A 83 22.05 -14.22 1.02
N GLU A 84 22.54 -15.41 1.36
CA GLU A 84 21.75 -16.51 1.93
C GLU A 84 21.61 -16.40 3.46
N ILE A 85 21.43 -15.18 3.96
CA ILE A 85 21.21 -14.92 5.37
C ILE A 85 19.73 -15.18 5.68
N TRP A 86 19.46 -15.94 6.73
CA TRP A 86 18.12 -16.16 7.24
C TRP A 86 17.83 -15.24 8.43
N GLY A 87 16.79 -14.44 8.32
CA GLY A 87 16.41 -13.43 9.33
C GLY A 87 15.28 -13.87 10.26
N GLY A 88 14.80 -15.11 10.14
CA GLY A 88 13.75 -15.67 11.00
C GLY A 88 12.51 -16.14 10.23
N PRO A 89 11.57 -16.80 10.93
CA PRO A 89 10.41 -17.46 10.34
C PRO A 89 9.25 -16.52 10.02
N SER A 90 9.31 -15.25 10.45
CA SER A 90 8.19 -14.32 10.32
C SER A 90 7.85 -14.00 8.86
N THR A 91 6.56 -13.90 8.57
CA THR A 91 6.03 -13.49 7.27
C THR A 91 4.98 -12.41 7.41
N ALA A 92 4.81 -11.60 6.39
CA ALA A 92 3.70 -10.65 6.31
C ALA A 92 3.14 -10.63 4.89
N ARG A 93 1.81 -10.59 4.77
CA ARG A 93 1.11 -10.31 3.53
C ARG A 93 0.41 -8.97 3.66
N ILE A 94 0.68 -8.07 2.74
CA ILE A 94 0.10 -6.72 2.71
C ILE A 94 -0.76 -6.62 1.46
N THR A 95 -2.02 -6.29 1.65
CA THR A 95 -3.00 -6.13 0.58
C THR A 95 -3.76 -4.83 0.75
N GLY A 96 -4.38 -4.35 -0.32
CA GLY A 96 -5.22 -3.16 -0.27
C GLY A 96 -4.95 -2.18 -1.39
N ILE A 97 -5.04 -0.89 -1.07
CA ILE A 97 -4.77 0.22 -1.98
C ILE A 97 -3.57 0.99 -1.48
N TYR A 98 -2.63 1.26 -2.37
CA TYR A 98 -1.43 2.04 -2.09
C TYR A 98 -1.21 3.09 -3.18
N PHE A 99 -1.29 4.36 -2.82
CA PHE A 99 -1.31 5.49 -3.76
C PHE A 99 -2.36 5.31 -4.88
N GLY A 100 -3.57 4.89 -4.50
CA GLY A 100 -4.69 4.71 -5.42
C GLY A 100 -4.61 3.45 -6.29
N ARG A 101 -3.59 2.60 -6.13
CA ARG A 101 -3.40 1.36 -6.90
C ARG A 101 -3.57 0.12 -6.04
N PRO A 102 -4.11 -0.96 -6.57
CA PRO A 102 -4.13 -2.24 -5.86
C PRO A 102 -2.72 -2.68 -5.48
N LEU A 103 -2.56 -3.13 -4.25
CA LEU A 103 -1.32 -3.68 -3.71
C LEU A 103 -1.54 -5.11 -3.25
N TRP A 104 -0.61 -5.97 -3.63
CA TRP A 104 -0.45 -7.30 -3.06
C TRP A 104 1.05 -7.59 -2.93
N VAL A 105 1.52 -7.75 -1.70
CA VAL A 105 2.93 -7.99 -1.40
C VAL A 105 3.05 -9.05 -0.33
N ARG A 106 4.00 -9.97 -0.52
CA ARG A 106 4.47 -10.88 0.51
C ARG A 106 5.87 -10.49 0.92
N LEU A 107 6.09 -10.39 2.23
CA LEU A 107 7.38 -10.12 2.85
C LEU A 107 7.82 -11.34 3.65
N ARG A 108 9.11 -11.64 3.54
CA ARG A 108 9.78 -12.77 4.19
C ARG A 108 11.14 -12.32 4.70
N LEU A 109 11.85 -13.21 5.40
CA LEU A 109 13.18 -12.96 5.96
C LEU A 109 14.17 -14.07 5.55
N ASP A 110 13.96 -14.71 4.41
CA ASP A 110 14.68 -15.91 3.98
C ASP A 110 15.98 -15.64 3.20
N ASN A 111 16.29 -14.38 2.89
CA ASN A 111 17.58 -13.98 2.33
C ASN A 111 17.80 -12.47 2.53
N GLY A 112 19.00 -11.97 2.23
CA GLY A 112 19.37 -10.57 2.46
C GLY A 112 18.53 -9.57 1.68
N CYS A 113 18.08 -9.89 0.47
CA CYS A 113 17.20 -9.01 -0.31
C CYS A 113 15.81 -8.91 0.31
N GLU A 114 15.25 -10.02 0.75
CA GLU A 114 13.93 -10.05 1.42
C GLU A 114 14.00 -9.37 2.79
N ILE A 115 15.09 -9.54 3.53
CA ILE A 115 15.35 -8.80 4.76
C ILE A 115 15.39 -7.29 4.50
N ALA A 116 16.05 -6.84 3.45
CA ALA A 116 16.10 -5.41 3.08
C ALA A 116 14.69 -4.87 2.72
N ARG A 117 13.87 -5.66 2.01
CA ARG A 117 12.48 -5.31 1.71
C ARG A 117 11.65 -5.19 2.99
N TRP A 118 11.80 -6.13 3.91
CA TRP A 118 11.15 -6.10 5.22
C TRP A 118 11.53 -4.86 6.01
N GLN A 119 12.84 -4.58 6.13
CA GLN A 119 13.37 -3.44 6.89
C GLN A 119 12.85 -2.10 6.39
N ARG A 120 12.67 -1.96 5.07
CA ARG A 120 12.14 -0.74 4.45
C ARG A 120 10.77 -0.36 4.98
N VAL A 121 9.92 -1.33 5.30
CA VAL A 121 8.55 -1.14 5.77
C VAL A 121 8.30 -1.71 7.17
N SER A 122 9.36 -2.01 7.92
CA SER A 122 9.29 -2.64 9.25
C SER A 122 8.44 -1.88 10.26
N PHE A 123 8.31 -0.56 10.11
CA PHE A 123 7.46 0.28 10.95
C PHE A 123 5.95 -0.01 10.81
N LEU A 124 5.55 -0.74 9.75
CA LEU A 124 4.18 -1.25 9.55
C LEU A 124 3.91 -2.54 10.33
N LEU A 125 4.97 -3.25 10.71
CA LEU A 125 4.91 -4.63 11.14
C LEU A 125 5.21 -4.77 12.64
N PRO A 126 4.65 -5.79 13.29
CA PRO A 126 5.15 -6.22 14.59
C PRO A 126 6.62 -6.64 14.47
N ARG A 127 7.31 -6.66 15.62
CA ARG A 127 8.68 -7.18 15.66
C ARG A 127 8.70 -8.64 15.20
N PRO A 128 9.56 -9.01 14.26
CA PRO A 128 9.68 -10.40 13.82
C PRO A 128 10.23 -11.29 14.95
N ALA A 129 9.92 -12.59 14.87
CA ALA A 129 10.56 -13.56 15.74
C ALA A 129 12.06 -13.64 15.43
N SER A 130 12.86 -13.84 16.48
CA SER A 130 14.31 -14.00 16.33
C SER A 130 14.62 -15.29 15.55
N PRO A 131 15.66 -15.30 14.71
CA PRO A 131 16.18 -16.53 14.15
C PRO A 131 16.64 -17.47 15.29
N ARG A 132 16.28 -18.73 15.19
CA ARG A 132 16.72 -19.80 16.07
C ARG A 132 17.80 -20.63 15.41
#